data_da7728a3937a039b40ec6d9e91eb86e4
#
_entry.id   da7728a3937a039b40ec6d9e91eb86e4
#
_cell.length_a   1.000
_cell.length_b   1.000
_cell.length_c   1.000
_cell.angle_alpha   90.00
_cell.angle_beta   90.00
_cell.angle_gamma   90.00
#
_symmetry.space_group_name_H-M   'P 1'
#
loop_
_entity.id
_entity.type
_entity.pdbx_description
1 polymer ?
#
loop_
_entity_poly.entity_id
_entity_poly.type
_entity_poly.pdbx_seq_one_letter_code
_entity_poly.pdbx_strand_id
1 'polypeptide(L)'
;YDKYLMTKEFCNETEIPFLDMVYDADYMAEINWKEDTVDGGIHLNIRGAEKVTDCIVAYLNEQNLERRIDERYYQFTQDYDRVKQICMLQSEYDLLKYIDRILENENYTVILSSQNDFQAGLSEDILDALSRLGLQSSFTDGVRDSFIGIIDRHEVIYEAVSNRKLIYDNFLPGGGKISIVSSGLNEGSYSSIAIDGKEYSANKCGLN
;
A
#
# COMPACT_ATOMS: atom_id res chain seq x y z
N TYR A 1 -29.51 -12.09 -14.85
CA TYR A 1 -29.35 -12.65 -16.20
C TYR A 1 -30.35 -12.02 -17.17
N ASP A 2 -31.62 -11.97 -16.81
CA ASP A 2 -32.70 -11.42 -17.68
C ASP A 2 -32.50 -9.94 -18.03
N LYS A 3 -32.07 -9.11 -17.05
CA LYS A 3 -31.76 -7.70 -17.29
C LYS A 3 -30.60 -7.52 -18.26
N TYR A 4 -29.57 -8.38 -18.17
CA TYR A 4 -28.44 -8.36 -19.07
C TYR A 4 -28.88 -8.64 -20.52
N LEU A 5 -29.65 -9.70 -20.74
CA LEU A 5 -30.18 -10.04 -22.07
C LEU A 5 -31.03 -8.92 -22.65
N MET A 6 -31.94 -8.35 -21.86
CA MET A 6 -32.75 -7.21 -22.26
C MET A 6 -31.92 -5.98 -22.66
N THR A 7 -30.84 -5.67 -21.89
CA THR A 7 -29.96 -4.57 -22.23
C THR A 7 -29.20 -4.83 -23.53
N LYS A 8 -28.67 -6.03 -23.70
CA LYS A 8 -27.96 -6.43 -24.93
C LYS A 8 -28.87 -6.38 -26.17
N GLU A 9 -30.07 -6.87 -26.03
CA GLU A 9 -31.12 -6.84 -27.07
C GLU A 9 -31.48 -5.39 -27.43
N PHE A 10 -31.75 -4.55 -26.45
CA PHE A 10 -32.01 -3.12 -26.64
C PHE A 10 -30.87 -2.39 -27.34
N CYS A 11 -29.61 -2.64 -26.94
CA CYS A 11 -28.45 -2.05 -27.59
C CYS A 11 -28.32 -2.49 -29.07
N ASN A 12 -28.59 -3.77 -29.35
CA ASN A 12 -28.59 -4.27 -30.73
C ASN A 12 -29.71 -3.65 -31.59
N GLU A 13 -30.91 -3.52 -31.05
CA GLU A 13 -32.05 -2.93 -31.75
C GLU A 13 -31.89 -1.42 -32.02
N THR A 14 -31.17 -0.72 -31.13
CA THR A 14 -30.94 0.72 -31.22
C THR A 14 -29.60 1.11 -31.82
N GLU A 15 -28.82 0.13 -32.26
CA GLU A 15 -27.46 0.31 -32.78
C GLU A 15 -26.51 1.04 -31.80
N ILE A 16 -26.78 0.92 -30.50
CA ILE A 16 -25.90 1.47 -29.44
C ILE A 16 -24.78 0.47 -29.20
N PRO A 17 -23.49 0.90 -29.27
CA PRO A 17 -22.37 0.04 -28.93
C PRO A 17 -22.48 -0.59 -27.54
N PHE A 18 -22.30 -1.89 -27.43
CA PHE A 18 -22.36 -2.63 -26.17
C PHE A 18 -21.06 -3.39 -25.93
N LEU A 19 -20.31 -2.96 -24.93
CA LEU A 19 -19.09 -3.64 -24.50
C LEU A 19 -19.43 -4.65 -23.40
N ASP A 20 -19.35 -5.93 -23.71
CA ASP A 20 -19.69 -7.03 -22.80
C ASP A 20 -18.47 -7.45 -21.98
N MET A 21 -18.25 -6.80 -20.86
CA MET A 21 -17.10 -7.14 -19.99
C MET A 21 -17.41 -8.22 -18.94
N VAL A 22 -18.64 -8.78 -18.95
CA VAL A 22 -19.05 -9.77 -17.95
C VAL A 22 -19.09 -11.18 -18.52
N TYR A 23 -19.53 -11.30 -19.76
CA TYR A 23 -19.73 -12.61 -20.41
C TYR A 23 -18.87 -12.82 -21.65
N ASP A 24 -18.14 -11.80 -22.08
CA ASP A 24 -17.15 -11.97 -23.16
C ASP A 24 -15.92 -12.69 -22.62
N ALA A 25 -15.64 -13.85 -23.20
CA ALA A 25 -14.56 -14.72 -22.77
C ALA A 25 -13.17 -14.06 -22.89
N ASP A 26 -12.99 -13.20 -23.88
CA ASP A 26 -11.70 -12.55 -24.11
C ASP A 26 -11.40 -11.53 -23.01
N TYR A 27 -12.38 -10.71 -22.60
CA TYR A 27 -12.22 -9.78 -21.48
C TYR A 27 -12.11 -10.48 -20.13
N MET A 28 -12.87 -11.56 -19.93
CA MET A 28 -12.85 -12.35 -18.70
C MET A 28 -11.51 -13.09 -18.50
N ALA A 29 -10.83 -13.45 -19.58
CA ALA A 29 -9.54 -14.13 -19.52
C ALA A 29 -8.42 -13.25 -18.94
N GLU A 30 -8.54 -11.92 -19.05
CA GLU A 30 -7.56 -10.97 -18.51
C GLU A 30 -7.65 -10.82 -16.99
N ILE A 31 -8.75 -11.21 -16.36
CA ILE A 31 -8.99 -11.06 -14.92
C ILE A 31 -8.58 -12.33 -14.16
N ASN A 32 -7.57 -12.21 -13.33
CA ASN A 32 -7.25 -13.23 -12.33
C ASN A 32 -8.03 -12.95 -11.05
N TRP A 33 -9.15 -13.62 -10.85
CA TRP A 33 -10.06 -13.39 -9.73
C TRP A 33 -9.42 -13.48 -8.35
N LYS A 34 -8.33 -14.24 -8.21
CA LYS A 34 -7.60 -14.37 -6.95
C LYS A 34 -6.70 -13.17 -6.66
N GLU A 35 -6.11 -12.58 -7.70
CA GLU A 35 -5.11 -11.53 -7.59
C GLU A 35 -5.64 -10.13 -7.89
N ASP A 36 -6.70 -10.05 -8.69
CA ASP A 36 -7.26 -8.80 -9.19
C ASP A 36 -8.52 -8.35 -8.42
N THR A 37 -8.89 -9.07 -7.36
CA THR A 37 -10.03 -8.73 -6.50
C THR A 37 -9.64 -8.65 -5.03
N VAL A 38 -10.43 -7.93 -4.24
CA VAL A 38 -10.21 -7.78 -2.78
C VAL A 38 -10.92 -8.84 -1.94
N ASP A 39 -11.91 -9.53 -2.51
CA ASP A 39 -12.83 -10.41 -1.78
C ASP A 39 -13.15 -11.71 -2.51
N GLY A 40 -12.21 -12.17 -3.32
CA GLY A 40 -12.34 -13.46 -4.02
C GLY A 40 -13.32 -13.47 -5.19
N GLY A 41 -13.55 -12.33 -5.84
CA GLY A 41 -14.24 -12.28 -7.11
C GLY A 41 -15.46 -11.35 -7.23
N ILE A 42 -15.71 -10.50 -6.24
CA ILE A 42 -16.86 -9.57 -6.27
C ILE A 42 -16.40 -8.14 -6.59
N HIS A 43 -15.35 -7.64 -5.91
CA HIS A 43 -14.87 -6.28 -6.09
C HIS A 43 -13.43 -6.29 -6.60
N LEU A 44 -13.19 -5.55 -7.68
CA LEU A 44 -11.85 -5.38 -8.24
C LEU A 44 -10.96 -4.60 -7.26
N ASN A 45 -9.72 -5.04 -7.12
CA ASN A 45 -8.68 -4.21 -6.54
C ASN A 45 -8.08 -3.28 -7.61
N ILE A 46 -7.04 -2.51 -7.27
CA ILE A 46 -6.44 -1.55 -8.21
C ILE A 46 -5.92 -2.24 -9.49
N ARG A 47 -5.36 -3.44 -9.38
CA ARG A 47 -4.84 -4.21 -10.54
C ARG A 47 -5.97 -4.65 -11.47
N GLY A 48 -7.04 -5.18 -10.90
CA GLY A 48 -8.22 -5.56 -11.67
C GLY A 48 -8.91 -4.34 -12.30
N ALA A 49 -9.01 -3.23 -11.58
CA ALA A 49 -9.57 -1.99 -12.12
C ALA A 49 -8.72 -1.42 -13.27
N GLU A 50 -7.39 -1.53 -13.24
CA GLU A 50 -6.52 -1.13 -14.35
C GLU A 50 -6.79 -2.00 -15.59
N LYS A 51 -6.82 -3.31 -15.46
CA LYS A 51 -7.10 -4.21 -16.58
C LYS A 51 -8.44 -3.91 -17.25
N VAL A 52 -9.48 -3.69 -16.43
CA VAL A 52 -10.80 -3.31 -16.95
C VAL A 52 -10.75 -1.96 -17.65
N THR A 53 -10.03 -0.99 -17.09
CA THR A 53 -9.86 0.33 -17.70
C THR A 53 -9.12 0.23 -19.02
N ASP A 54 -8.06 -0.56 -19.12
CA ASP A 54 -7.31 -0.77 -20.37
C ASP A 54 -8.20 -1.37 -21.47
N CYS A 55 -9.05 -2.33 -21.13
CA CYS A 55 -10.03 -2.89 -22.07
C CYS A 55 -11.03 -1.80 -22.55
N ILE A 56 -11.53 -0.96 -21.64
CA ILE A 56 -12.44 0.14 -22.02
C ILE A 56 -11.72 1.16 -22.91
N VAL A 57 -10.47 1.51 -22.59
CA VAL A 57 -9.66 2.45 -23.38
C VAL A 57 -9.39 1.89 -24.79
N ALA A 58 -9.04 0.60 -24.89
CA ALA A 58 -8.85 -0.06 -26.17
C ALA A 58 -10.11 0.04 -27.03
N TYR A 59 -11.27 -0.33 -26.47
CA TYR A 59 -12.56 -0.21 -27.16
C TYR A 59 -12.90 1.23 -27.59
N LEU A 60 -12.68 2.23 -26.70
CA LEU A 60 -12.95 3.65 -27.03
C LEU A 60 -12.02 4.18 -28.13
N ASN A 61 -10.77 3.72 -28.18
CA ASN A 61 -9.83 4.07 -29.26
C ASN A 61 -10.31 3.58 -30.64
N GLU A 62 -10.95 2.40 -30.69
CA GLU A 62 -11.55 1.89 -31.92
C GLU A 62 -12.73 2.74 -32.42
N GLN A 63 -13.38 3.49 -31.52
CA GLN A 63 -14.49 4.38 -31.85
C GLN A 63 -14.06 5.75 -32.41
N ASN A 64 -12.76 5.97 -32.63
CA ASN A 64 -12.18 7.23 -33.15
C ASN A 64 -12.61 8.48 -32.36
N LEU A 65 -12.72 8.36 -31.05
CA LEU A 65 -13.05 9.48 -30.18
C LEU A 65 -11.86 10.44 -30.06
N GLU A 66 -12.12 11.73 -30.21
CA GLU A 66 -11.10 12.75 -30.01
C GLU A 66 -10.69 12.84 -28.54
N ARG A 67 -9.39 12.70 -28.28
CA ARG A 67 -8.84 12.86 -26.94
C ARG A 67 -8.83 14.33 -26.54
N ARG A 68 -9.58 14.68 -25.51
CA ARG A 68 -9.50 15.99 -24.88
C ARG A 68 -8.44 15.97 -23.76
N ILE A 69 -7.45 16.87 -23.85
CA ILE A 69 -6.45 17.12 -22.81
C ILE A 69 -6.62 18.55 -22.35
N ASP A 70 -6.98 18.76 -21.08
CA ASP A 70 -7.08 20.07 -20.45
C ASP A 70 -6.35 20.08 -19.08
N GLU A 71 -6.30 21.23 -18.40
CA GLU A 71 -5.60 21.36 -17.11
C GLU A 71 -6.13 20.40 -16.04
N ARG A 72 -7.42 20.08 -16.06
CA ARG A 72 -8.04 19.12 -15.11
C ARG A 72 -7.54 17.70 -15.32
N TYR A 73 -7.14 17.37 -16.57
CA TYR A 73 -6.57 16.06 -16.88
C TYR A 73 -5.24 15.86 -16.15
N TYR A 74 -4.38 16.87 -16.08
CA TYR A 74 -3.11 16.78 -15.37
C TYR A 74 -3.30 16.59 -13.86
N GLN A 75 -4.22 17.37 -13.28
CA GLN A 75 -4.56 17.22 -11.86
C GLN A 75 -5.12 15.82 -11.56
N PHE A 76 -6.03 15.33 -12.39
CA PHE A 76 -6.60 14.00 -12.26
C PHE A 76 -5.53 12.90 -12.35
N THR A 77 -4.57 13.03 -13.27
CA THR A 77 -3.47 12.06 -13.42
C THR A 77 -2.60 12.01 -12.16
N GLN A 78 -2.24 13.16 -11.59
CA GLN A 78 -1.45 13.21 -10.36
C GLN A 78 -2.19 12.60 -9.18
N ASP A 79 -3.48 12.88 -9.03
CA ASP A 79 -4.31 12.31 -7.98
C ASP A 79 -4.47 10.79 -8.15
N TYR A 80 -4.64 10.32 -9.39
CA TYR A 80 -4.71 8.91 -9.73
C TYR A 80 -3.42 8.18 -9.38
N ASP A 81 -2.27 8.69 -9.80
CA ASP A 81 -0.96 8.07 -9.53
C ASP A 81 -0.71 7.95 -8.02
N ARG A 82 -1.06 9.00 -7.25
CA ARG A 82 -0.96 8.98 -5.79
C ARG A 82 -1.86 7.90 -5.17
N VAL A 83 -3.13 7.82 -5.57
CA VAL A 83 -4.07 6.81 -5.07
C VAL A 83 -3.62 5.42 -5.45
N LYS A 84 -3.16 5.22 -6.68
CA LYS A 84 -2.62 3.95 -7.17
C LYS A 84 -1.46 3.47 -6.29
N GLN A 85 -0.49 4.32 -6.01
CA GLN A 85 0.65 3.98 -5.15
C GLN A 85 0.21 3.56 -3.75
N ILE A 86 -0.71 4.31 -3.13
CA ILE A 86 -1.27 3.95 -1.82
C ILE A 86 -1.95 2.58 -1.86
N CYS A 87 -2.79 2.31 -2.86
CA CYS A 87 -3.46 1.03 -3.01
C CYS A 87 -2.48 -0.12 -3.24
N MET A 88 -1.41 0.10 -4.02
CA MET A 88 -0.37 -0.90 -4.25
C MET A 88 0.40 -1.23 -2.98
N LEU A 89 0.72 -0.24 -2.14
CA LEU A 89 1.33 -0.47 -0.83
C LEU A 89 0.38 -1.22 0.11
N GLN A 90 -0.89 -0.84 0.18
CA GLN A 90 -1.88 -1.49 1.05
C GLN A 90 -2.16 -2.95 0.66
N SER A 91 -1.96 -3.31 -0.60
CA SER A 91 -2.14 -4.66 -1.12
C SER A 91 -0.87 -5.52 -1.16
N GLU A 92 0.30 -4.95 -0.80
CA GLU A 92 1.55 -5.68 -0.79
C GLU A 92 1.73 -6.42 0.55
N TYR A 93 1.85 -7.74 0.48
CA TYR A 93 2.04 -8.61 1.65
C TYR A 93 3.47 -9.12 1.80
N ASP A 94 4.29 -8.94 0.79
CA ASP A 94 5.72 -9.25 0.82
C ASP A 94 6.48 -8.04 1.36
N LEU A 95 7.11 -8.18 2.53
CA LEU A 95 7.79 -7.09 3.21
C LEU A 95 8.94 -6.50 2.37
N LEU A 96 9.69 -7.33 1.65
CA LEU A 96 10.81 -6.85 0.83
C LEU A 96 10.30 -6.00 -0.33
N LYS A 97 9.26 -6.48 -1.03
CA LYS A 97 8.61 -5.71 -2.09
C LYS A 97 7.94 -4.44 -1.56
N TYR A 98 7.37 -4.49 -0.36
CA TYR A 98 6.80 -3.32 0.29
C TYR A 98 7.87 -2.23 0.54
N ILE A 99 9.05 -2.63 1.04
CA ILE A 99 10.18 -1.73 1.25
C ILE A 99 10.72 -1.20 -0.09
N ASP A 100 10.83 -2.04 -1.12
CA ASP A 100 11.25 -1.61 -2.45
C ASP A 100 10.33 -0.52 -3.01
N ARG A 101 9.01 -0.69 -2.89
CA ARG A 101 8.02 0.32 -3.30
C ARG A 101 8.12 1.63 -2.51
N ILE A 102 8.44 1.56 -1.22
CA ILE A 102 8.70 2.76 -0.41
C ILE A 102 9.95 3.49 -0.93
N LEU A 103 11.02 2.75 -1.25
CA LEU A 103 12.26 3.31 -1.75
C LEU A 103 12.16 3.92 -3.15
N GLU A 104 11.19 3.50 -3.96
CA GLU A 104 10.89 4.10 -5.26
C GLU A 104 10.25 5.50 -5.16
N ASN A 105 9.78 5.92 -3.98
CA ASN A 105 9.04 7.16 -3.81
C ASN A 105 9.53 7.96 -2.59
N GLU A 106 10.07 9.14 -2.85
CA GLU A 106 10.64 10.04 -1.83
C GLU A 106 9.58 10.74 -0.94
N ASN A 107 8.27 10.52 -1.18
CA ASN A 107 7.22 11.27 -0.48
C ASN A 107 6.64 10.55 0.74
N TYR A 108 7.27 9.47 1.20
CA TYR A 108 6.78 8.73 2.36
C TYR A 108 7.53 9.08 3.64
N THR A 109 6.78 9.13 4.73
CA THR A 109 7.32 9.02 6.09
C THR A 109 7.08 7.59 6.57
N VAL A 110 8.15 6.87 6.86
CA VAL A 110 8.11 5.50 7.39
C VAL A 110 8.28 5.54 8.88
N ILE A 111 7.39 4.88 9.61
CA ILE A 111 7.43 4.82 11.06
C ILE A 111 7.44 3.34 11.46
N LEU A 112 8.44 2.96 12.21
CA LEU A 112 8.65 1.59 12.67
C LEU A 112 8.67 1.56 14.19
N SER A 113 8.00 0.55 14.75
CA SER A 113 8.00 0.28 16.19
C SER A 113 7.98 -1.22 16.44
N SER A 114 8.84 -1.69 17.29
CA SER A 114 8.91 -3.12 17.60
C SER A 114 8.09 -3.51 18.82
N GLN A 115 7.68 -4.76 18.84
CA GLN A 115 7.01 -5.41 19.94
C GLN A 115 7.54 -6.83 20.11
N ASN A 116 7.65 -7.30 21.35
CA ASN A 116 8.06 -8.66 21.67
C ASN A 116 9.52 -8.93 21.24
N ASP A 117 9.80 -10.06 20.63
CA ASP A 117 11.11 -10.47 20.14
C ASP A 117 11.17 -10.31 18.61
N PHE A 118 11.20 -9.06 18.15
CA PHE A 118 11.16 -8.79 16.72
C PHE A 118 12.43 -9.25 16.00
N GLN A 119 13.58 -9.30 16.70
CA GLN A 119 14.88 -9.67 16.14
C GLN A 119 14.92 -11.14 15.71
N ALA A 120 14.17 -12.01 16.40
CA ALA A 120 14.13 -13.43 16.07
C ALA A 120 13.58 -13.75 14.67
N GLY A 121 12.84 -12.81 14.07
CA GLY A 121 12.26 -12.96 12.74
C GLY A 121 13.03 -12.25 11.62
N LEU A 122 14.15 -11.57 11.91
CA LEU A 122 14.90 -10.81 10.92
C LEU A 122 15.87 -11.73 10.16
N SER A 123 15.60 -11.96 8.87
CA SER A 123 16.54 -12.59 7.95
C SER A 123 17.59 -11.57 7.46
N GLU A 124 18.67 -12.06 6.85
CA GLU A 124 19.68 -11.19 6.22
C GLU A 124 19.07 -10.25 5.17
N ASP A 125 18.13 -10.74 4.36
CA ASP A 125 17.44 -9.95 3.36
C ASP A 125 16.63 -8.80 3.99
N ILE A 126 15.98 -9.05 5.13
CA ILE A 126 15.22 -8.01 5.84
C ILE A 126 16.18 -6.98 6.46
N LEU A 127 17.30 -7.43 7.03
CA LEU A 127 18.35 -6.53 7.56
C LEU A 127 18.92 -5.63 6.48
N ASP A 128 19.21 -6.18 5.30
CA ASP A 128 19.65 -5.40 4.14
C ASP A 128 18.59 -4.38 3.71
N ALA A 129 17.33 -4.79 3.64
CA ALA A 129 16.22 -3.91 3.28
C ALA A 129 16.04 -2.76 4.29
N LEU A 130 16.18 -3.03 5.59
CA LEU A 130 16.13 -1.99 6.64
C LEU A 130 17.34 -1.04 6.53
N SER A 131 18.51 -1.56 6.21
CA SER A 131 19.71 -0.74 5.94
C SER A 131 19.53 0.17 4.72
N ARG A 132 18.87 -0.32 3.66
CA ARG A 132 18.54 0.47 2.46
C ARG A 132 17.53 1.61 2.77
N LEU A 133 16.69 1.48 3.79
CA LEU A 133 15.89 2.57 4.32
C LEU A 133 16.71 3.64 5.07
N GLY A 134 18.01 3.41 5.27
CA GLY A 134 18.95 4.31 5.96
C GLY A 134 19.16 3.98 7.43
N LEU A 135 18.52 2.95 7.99
CA LEU A 135 18.70 2.54 9.37
C LEU A 135 20.11 1.97 9.59
N GLN A 136 20.72 2.33 10.72
CA GLN A 136 22.09 1.98 11.07
C GLN A 136 22.21 1.08 12.31
N SER A 137 21.08 0.82 13.00
CA SER A 137 21.08 -0.01 14.20
C SER A 137 21.50 -1.44 13.88
N SER A 138 22.40 -1.99 14.72
CA SER A 138 22.65 -3.42 14.74
C SER A 138 21.48 -4.11 15.44
N PHE A 139 20.74 -4.91 14.69
CA PHE A 139 19.64 -5.72 15.23
C PHE A 139 20.12 -7.11 15.68
N THR A 140 21.41 -7.39 15.58
CA THR A 140 22.01 -8.71 15.89
C THR A 140 22.53 -8.82 17.32
N ASP A 141 22.81 -7.68 17.98
CA ASP A 141 23.50 -7.65 19.28
C ASP A 141 22.56 -7.68 20.49
N GLY A 142 21.26 -7.46 20.29
CA GLY A 142 20.24 -7.46 21.33
C GLY A 142 19.26 -8.61 21.18
N VAL A 143 18.71 -9.06 22.28
CA VAL A 143 17.62 -10.03 22.31
C VAL A 143 16.46 -9.39 23.05
N ARG A 144 15.29 -9.32 22.36
CA ARG A 144 14.04 -8.81 22.96
C ARG A 144 14.03 -7.30 23.26
N ASP A 145 14.82 -6.55 22.50
CA ASP A 145 14.94 -5.12 22.65
C ASP A 145 13.73 -4.38 22.07
N SER A 146 13.56 -3.14 22.50
CA SER A 146 12.65 -2.17 21.91
C SER A 146 13.35 -1.46 20.75
N PHE A 147 12.62 -1.12 19.70
CA PHE A 147 13.12 -0.37 18.56
C PHE A 147 12.09 0.65 18.08
N ILE A 148 12.54 1.86 17.79
CA ILE A 148 11.79 2.89 17.08
C ILE A 148 12.66 3.42 15.95
N GLY A 149 12.11 3.46 14.73
CA GLY A 149 12.71 4.09 13.55
C GLY A 149 11.71 5.05 12.90
N ILE A 150 12.16 6.25 12.53
CA ILE A 150 11.39 7.23 11.78
C ILE A 150 12.26 7.72 10.63
N ILE A 151 11.79 7.48 9.41
CA ILE A 151 12.46 7.88 8.17
C ILE A 151 11.49 8.80 7.41
N ASP A 152 11.91 10.00 7.07
CA ASP A 152 11.14 10.92 6.23
C ASP A 152 11.91 11.22 4.96
N ARG A 153 11.30 10.94 3.81
CA ARG A 153 11.93 11.16 2.49
C ARG A 153 13.34 10.59 2.40
N HIS A 154 13.51 9.33 2.82
CA HIS A 154 14.77 8.60 2.87
C HIS A 154 15.82 9.15 3.86
N GLU A 155 15.45 10.10 4.70
CA GLU A 155 16.32 10.63 5.75
C GLU A 155 15.88 10.10 7.12
N VAL A 156 16.79 9.53 7.89
CA VAL A 156 16.49 9.02 9.24
C VAL A 156 16.35 10.20 10.19
N ILE A 157 15.13 10.42 10.65
CA ILE A 157 14.79 11.48 11.60
C ILE A 157 15.06 11.03 13.04
N TYR A 158 14.77 9.76 13.31
CA TYR A 158 14.97 9.17 14.62
C TYR A 158 15.22 7.67 14.50
N GLU A 159 16.18 7.18 15.27
CA GLU A 159 16.47 5.77 15.38
C GLU A 159 16.98 5.46 16.79
N ALA A 160 16.39 4.47 17.45
CA ALA A 160 16.83 4.01 18.76
C ALA A 160 16.53 2.53 18.98
N VAL A 161 17.50 1.83 19.57
CA VAL A 161 17.37 0.47 20.11
C VAL A 161 17.66 0.51 21.59
N SER A 162 16.92 -0.20 22.41
CA SER A 162 17.10 -0.25 23.86
C SER A 162 16.56 -1.53 24.47
N ASN A 163 17.22 -2.04 25.47
CA ASN A 163 16.72 -3.14 26.31
C ASN A 163 15.60 -2.69 27.27
N ARG A 164 15.20 -1.41 27.22
CA ARG A 164 14.10 -0.84 27.97
C ARG A 164 13.03 -0.31 27.03
N LYS A 165 11.85 -0.05 27.59
CA LYS A 165 10.77 0.61 26.87
C LYS A 165 11.24 1.94 26.29
N LEU A 166 10.96 2.17 25.01
CA LEU A 166 11.17 3.42 24.29
C LEU A 166 9.86 4.18 24.15
N ILE A 167 9.93 5.49 24.31
CA ILE A 167 8.81 6.42 24.09
C ILE A 167 9.34 7.59 23.27
N TYR A 168 8.63 7.91 22.20
CA TYR A 168 8.95 9.06 21.35
C TYR A 168 7.69 9.90 21.14
N ASP A 169 7.71 11.15 21.61
CA ASP A 169 6.62 12.13 21.45
C ASP A 169 7.20 13.37 20.78
N ASN A 170 6.75 13.69 19.55
CA ASN A 170 7.25 14.83 18.78
C ASN A 170 6.26 15.21 17.67
N PHE A 171 6.70 16.09 16.78
CA PHE A 171 5.99 16.41 15.54
C PHE A 171 6.75 15.84 14.35
N LEU A 172 6.00 15.36 13.35
CA LEU A 172 6.55 14.96 12.06
C LEU A 172 6.96 16.20 11.25
N PRO A 173 7.94 16.09 10.31
CA PRO A 173 8.36 17.22 9.46
C PRO A 173 7.19 17.85 8.67
N GLY A 174 6.21 17.06 8.28
CA GLY A 174 4.99 17.51 7.58
C GLY A 174 3.90 18.10 8.49
N GLY A 175 4.17 18.26 9.79
CA GLY A 175 3.17 18.57 10.82
C GLY A 175 2.51 17.28 11.35
N GLY A 176 1.62 17.39 12.30
CA GLY A 176 1.02 16.23 12.97
C GLY A 176 1.85 15.76 14.17
N LYS A 177 1.19 15.64 15.31
CA LYS A 177 1.80 15.16 16.55
C LYS A 177 1.91 13.64 16.49
N ILE A 178 3.13 13.12 16.66
CA ILE A 178 3.38 11.69 16.72
C ILE A 178 3.70 11.24 18.14
N SER A 179 3.14 10.12 18.54
CA SER A 179 3.44 9.42 19.79
C SER A 179 3.71 7.95 19.48
N ILE A 180 4.91 7.46 19.82
CA ILE A 180 5.31 6.10 19.57
C ILE A 180 5.77 5.48 20.88
N VAL A 181 5.34 4.24 21.10
CA VAL A 181 5.80 3.40 22.20
C VAL A 181 6.31 2.09 21.59
N SER A 182 7.49 1.68 22.00
CA SER A 182 8.04 0.35 21.71
C SER A 182 8.48 -0.33 23.00
N SER A 183 8.12 -1.56 23.16
CA SER A 183 8.40 -2.36 24.34
C SER A 183 8.73 -3.80 23.91
N GLY A 184 9.99 -4.17 24.05
CA GLY A 184 10.44 -5.55 23.86
C GLY A 184 9.84 -6.51 24.86
N LEU A 185 10.12 -7.81 24.73
CA LEU A 185 9.51 -8.85 25.55
C LEU A 185 9.73 -8.63 27.06
N ASN A 186 10.89 -8.13 27.44
CA ASN A 186 11.25 -7.93 28.87
C ASN A 186 10.56 -6.72 29.51
N GLU A 187 10.00 -5.82 28.69
CA GLU A 187 9.41 -4.55 29.12
C GLU A 187 7.89 -4.48 28.91
N GLY A 188 7.26 -5.64 28.76
CA GLY A 188 5.80 -5.74 28.68
C GLY A 188 5.21 -5.96 27.29
N SER A 189 6.04 -6.10 26.27
CA SER A 189 5.62 -6.53 24.92
C SER A 189 4.49 -5.69 24.33
N TYR A 190 4.73 -4.41 24.10
CA TYR A 190 3.72 -3.47 23.64
C TYR A 190 4.28 -2.54 22.55
N SER A 191 3.49 -2.27 21.53
CA SER A 191 3.78 -1.27 20.49
C SER A 191 2.56 -0.40 20.25
N SER A 192 2.80 0.90 20.09
CA SER A 192 1.78 1.88 19.73
C SER A 192 2.39 2.92 18.80
N ILE A 193 1.68 3.25 17.73
CA ILE A 193 1.98 4.35 16.83
C ILE A 193 0.70 5.17 16.69
N ALA A 194 0.71 6.39 17.22
CA ALA A 194 -0.43 7.31 17.15
C ALA A 194 -0.02 8.61 16.46
N ILE A 195 -0.86 9.11 15.54
CA ILE A 195 -0.71 10.40 14.88
C ILE A 195 -1.96 11.23 15.17
N ASP A 196 -1.77 12.43 15.73
CA ASP A 196 -2.85 13.32 16.17
C ASP A 196 -3.89 12.60 17.06
N GLY A 197 -3.39 11.68 17.91
CA GLY A 197 -4.20 10.89 18.84
C GLY A 197 -4.94 9.70 18.22
N LYS A 198 -4.82 9.46 16.91
CA LYS A 198 -5.38 8.29 16.26
C LYS A 198 -4.34 7.17 16.20
N GLU A 199 -4.70 5.99 16.72
CA GLU A 199 -3.85 4.79 16.74
C GLU A 199 -3.80 4.11 15.37
N TYR A 200 -2.59 3.74 14.94
CA TYR A 200 -2.31 3.09 13.65
C TYR A 200 -1.58 1.75 13.81
N SER A 201 -0.99 1.46 14.96
CA SER A 201 -0.29 0.19 15.15
C SER A 201 -1.25 -1.00 15.16
N ALA A 202 -0.82 -2.12 14.58
CA ALA A 202 -1.61 -3.33 14.55
C ALA A 202 -1.57 -4.13 15.87
N ASN A 203 -0.69 -3.76 16.79
CA ASN A 203 -0.45 -4.43 18.07
C ASN A 203 -0.20 -5.95 17.93
N LYS A 204 0.51 -6.33 16.86
CA LYS A 204 0.91 -7.72 16.60
C LYS A 204 2.39 -7.90 16.94
N CYS A 205 2.77 -9.11 17.28
CA CYS A 205 4.18 -9.44 17.54
C CYS A 205 5.05 -9.12 16.31
N GLY A 206 6.26 -8.60 16.55
CA GLY A 206 7.22 -8.27 15.52
C GLY A 206 7.44 -6.77 15.35
N LEU A 207 7.65 -6.35 14.11
CA LEU A 207 7.80 -4.96 13.71
C LEU A 207 6.45 -4.42 13.22
N ASN A 208 6.04 -3.29 13.75
CA ASN A 208 4.84 -2.55 13.34
C ASN A 208 5.21 -1.28 12.61
#